data_28af3f5b46ecb71cab42917c965ce8d7
#
_entry.id   28af3f5b46ecb71cab42917c965ce8d7
#
_cell.length_a   1.000
_cell.length_b   1.000
_cell.length_c   1.000
_cell.angle_alpha   90.00
_cell.angle_beta   90.00
_cell.angle_gamma   90.00
#
_symmetry.space_group_name_H-M   'P 1'
#
loop_
_entity.id
_entity.type
_entity.pdbx_description
1 polymer ?
#
loop_
_entity_poly.entity_id
_entity_poly.type
_entity_poly.pdbx_seq_one_letter_code
_entity_poly.pdbx_strand_id
1 'polypeptide(L)'
;MSLTSQSIDLTPYETLFKHFHANPELSNAEINTSQTCASHLASLKVFTLHTRIGGYGLAGVFANGPGKTIMLRADMDALPIQEDTGLEYASKITALGADGLDTPVMHACGHDMHMTCLLAASEVLVKGRDAWSGTLIVLFQPAEERGSGARAMVDDGLYDRIPVPDFVLGQHVMAMRAGSVGLRSGTIMAGADSLKITLFGKGGHGSQPHRTVDPALLAGHVVVRLQGVVSREVEYNDVAVLTVGSVQVGKTENVISDEAVLGVDFRSTREGVRGQLMGAVERIVRAECAASGCVREPLIERTRYLPCTVNDEGMASRLKRVFGKYFEGRFDDELPVTTIAEDFSILASSRGVPCVFWHWGGVDAEVWDRMSREGKLGDVPMNHSKGFKLVVQPTLRTGVDTLVVAALEFFGGGEGVGAKL
;
A
#
# COMPACT_ATOMS: atom_id res chain seq x y z
N MET A 1 9.79 -13.03 31.20
CA MET A 1 10.41 -12.24 30.11
C MET A 1 9.29 -11.71 29.25
N SER A 2 9.34 -10.43 28.89
CA SER A 2 8.35 -9.87 27.96
C SER A 2 8.50 -10.54 26.58
N LEU A 3 7.39 -10.91 25.96
CA LEU A 3 7.38 -11.50 24.63
C LEU A 3 7.53 -10.36 23.59
N THR A 4 8.75 -10.12 23.14
CA THR A 4 9.14 -9.03 22.24
C THR A 4 10.29 -9.48 21.35
N SER A 5 10.74 -8.61 20.45
CA SER A 5 11.95 -8.85 19.63
C SER A 5 13.20 -9.21 20.43
N GLN A 6 13.23 -8.88 21.72
CA GLN A 6 14.35 -9.27 22.61
C GLN A 6 14.37 -10.78 22.94
N SER A 7 13.30 -11.50 22.65
CA SER A 7 13.22 -12.95 22.87
C SER A 7 13.88 -13.79 21.77
N ILE A 8 14.33 -13.15 20.70
CA ILE A 8 15.04 -13.81 19.57
C ILE A 8 16.30 -13.04 19.18
N ASP A 9 17.21 -13.73 18.48
CA ASP A 9 18.33 -13.08 17.80
C ASP A 9 17.82 -12.46 16.48
N LEU A 10 17.98 -11.14 16.33
CA LEU A 10 17.60 -10.43 15.11
C LEU A 10 18.67 -10.44 14.00
N THR A 11 19.90 -10.89 14.29
CA THR A 11 21.00 -10.89 13.30
C THR A 11 20.67 -11.68 12.02
N PRO A 12 20.02 -12.86 12.07
CA PRO A 12 19.59 -13.56 10.87
C PRO A 12 18.56 -12.76 10.05
N TYR A 13 17.70 -11.99 10.72
CA TYR A 13 16.70 -11.16 10.07
C TYR A 13 17.30 -9.89 9.44
N GLU A 14 18.34 -9.30 10.03
CA GLU A 14 19.10 -8.22 9.39
C GLU A 14 19.76 -8.71 8.09
N THR A 15 20.25 -9.93 8.08
CA THR A 15 20.80 -10.57 6.88
C THR A 15 19.71 -10.84 5.86
N LEU A 16 18.56 -11.33 6.30
CA LEU A 16 17.41 -11.60 5.44
C LEU A 16 16.84 -10.31 4.81
N PHE A 17 16.73 -9.22 5.57
CA PHE A 17 16.36 -7.90 5.05
C PHE A 17 17.29 -7.47 3.91
N LYS A 18 18.63 -7.54 4.12
CA LYS A 18 19.61 -7.20 3.09
C LYS A 18 19.50 -8.11 1.87
N HIS A 19 19.16 -9.38 2.08
CA HIS A 19 18.94 -10.33 0.99
C HIS A 19 17.71 -9.93 0.14
N PHE A 20 16.54 -9.63 0.75
CA PHE A 20 15.37 -9.14 0.03
C PHE A 20 15.67 -7.83 -0.70
N HIS A 21 16.32 -6.88 -0.03
CA HIS A 21 16.69 -5.60 -0.61
C HIS A 21 17.55 -5.73 -1.87
N ALA A 22 18.53 -6.64 -1.83
CA ALA A 22 19.44 -6.89 -2.95
C ALA A 22 18.81 -7.70 -4.09
N ASN A 23 17.67 -8.38 -3.87
CA ASN A 23 17.01 -9.27 -4.82
C ASN A 23 15.51 -8.98 -4.95
N PRO A 24 15.12 -7.72 -5.28
CA PRO A 24 13.73 -7.34 -5.41
C PRO A 24 13.07 -7.95 -6.65
N GLU A 25 11.78 -8.26 -6.55
CA GLU A 25 10.96 -8.75 -7.66
C GLU A 25 9.75 -7.82 -7.87
N LEU A 26 9.40 -7.53 -9.13
CA LEU A 26 8.27 -6.68 -9.49
C LEU A 26 6.93 -7.35 -9.13
N SER A 27 5.88 -6.53 -9.03
CA SER A 27 4.49 -6.98 -8.86
C SER A 27 4.13 -8.09 -9.85
N ASN A 28 3.54 -9.17 -9.36
CA ASN A 28 3.19 -10.40 -10.10
C ASN A 28 4.40 -11.23 -10.60
N ALA A 29 5.59 -10.97 -10.07
CA ALA A 29 6.81 -11.72 -10.38
C ALA A 29 7.57 -12.16 -9.11
N GLU A 30 6.93 -12.14 -7.94
CA GLU A 30 7.50 -12.35 -6.60
C GLU A 30 7.77 -13.85 -6.30
N ILE A 31 8.38 -14.56 -7.26
CA ILE A 31 8.57 -16.03 -7.20
C ILE A 31 9.51 -16.41 -6.08
N ASN A 32 10.74 -15.87 -6.10
CA ASN A 32 11.79 -16.19 -5.13
C ASN A 32 11.48 -15.56 -3.76
N THR A 33 10.91 -14.39 -3.75
CA THR A 33 10.46 -13.67 -2.55
C THR A 33 9.45 -14.52 -1.78
N SER A 34 8.37 -14.96 -2.46
CA SER A 34 7.35 -15.83 -1.86
C SER A 34 7.92 -17.16 -1.38
N GLN A 35 8.80 -17.78 -2.18
CA GLN A 35 9.45 -19.03 -1.80
C GLN A 35 10.36 -18.90 -0.57
N THR A 36 11.08 -17.78 -0.46
CA THR A 36 11.93 -17.48 0.71
C THR A 36 11.07 -17.31 1.97
N CYS A 37 9.96 -16.56 1.89
CA CYS A 37 9.02 -16.42 2.99
C CYS A 37 8.40 -17.78 3.39
N ALA A 38 7.98 -18.58 2.42
CA ALA A 38 7.43 -19.92 2.66
C ALA A 38 8.44 -20.85 3.34
N SER A 39 9.69 -20.85 2.88
CA SER A 39 10.78 -21.67 3.45
C SER A 39 11.07 -21.29 4.89
N HIS A 40 11.07 -19.99 5.20
CA HIS A 40 11.27 -19.50 6.56
C HIS A 40 10.12 -19.95 7.48
N LEU A 41 8.85 -19.74 7.09
CA LEU A 41 7.71 -20.21 7.88
C LEU A 41 7.72 -21.73 8.08
N ALA A 42 8.08 -22.51 7.04
CA ALA A 42 8.19 -23.96 7.13
C ALA A 42 9.24 -24.40 8.16
N SER A 43 10.33 -23.64 8.31
CA SER A 43 11.39 -23.93 9.29
C SER A 43 10.91 -23.87 10.74
N LEU A 44 9.87 -23.08 11.03
CA LEU A 44 9.23 -22.97 12.35
C LEU A 44 8.39 -24.21 12.72
N LYS A 45 8.06 -25.07 11.76
CA LYS A 45 7.42 -26.42 11.93
C LYS A 45 6.04 -26.40 12.61
N VAL A 46 5.34 -25.27 12.62
CA VAL A 46 4.01 -25.11 13.23
C VAL A 46 2.97 -24.58 12.26
N PHE A 47 3.38 -24.01 11.13
CA PHE A 47 2.47 -23.41 10.17
C PHE A 47 1.99 -24.43 9.12
N THR A 48 0.68 -24.44 8.87
CA THR A 48 0.12 -24.99 7.63
C THR A 48 0.23 -23.92 6.55
N LEU A 49 0.95 -24.20 5.46
CA LEU A 49 1.22 -23.25 4.41
C LEU A 49 0.26 -23.40 3.23
N HIS A 50 -0.28 -22.29 2.76
CA HIS A 50 -1.10 -22.16 1.57
C HIS A 50 -0.39 -21.20 0.61
N THR A 51 0.09 -21.70 -0.51
CA THR A 51 0.87 -20.94 -1.48
C THR A 51 0.10 -20.69 -2.78
N ARG A 52 0.59 -19.76 -3.59
CA ARG A 52 0.01 -19.41 -4.88
C ARG A 52 -1.45 -19.00 -4.77
N ILE A 53 -1.73 -18.05 -3.90
CA ILE A 53 -3.04 -17.46 -3.72
C ILE A 53 -3.04 -16.10 -4.44
N GLY A 54 -3.86 -15.95 -5.46
CA GLY A 54 -3.88 -14.72 -6.25
C GLY A 54 -2.55 -14.38 -6.93
N GLY A 55 -1.85 -15.40 -7.44
CA GLY A 55 -0.51 -15.30 -7.99
C GLY A 55 0.54 -15.91 -7.06
N TYR A 56 1.43 -15.11 -6.50
CA TYR A 56 2.50 -15.57 -5.60
C TYR A 56 2.18 -15.38 -4.12
N GLY A 57 0.94 -15.05 -3.77
CA GLY A 57 0.49 -14.90 -2.39
C GLY A 57 0.68 -16.15 -1.56
N LEU A 58 1.02 -15.96 -0.28
CA LEU A 58 1.31 -17.00 0.70
C LEU A 58 0.56 -16.71 2.00
N ALA A 59 -0.06 -17.73 2.58
CA ALA A 59 -0.61 -17.67 3.93
C ALA A 59 -0.09 -18.84 4.77
N GLY A 60 0.39 -18.56 5.97
CA GLY A 60 0.73 -19.53 7.00
C GLY A 60 -0.31 -19.47 8.12
N VAL A 61 -0.89 -20.63 8.48
CA VAL A 61 -1.88 -20.74 9.54
C VAL A 61 -1.31 -21.54 10.70
N PHE A 62 -1.29 -20.96 11.89
CA PHE A 62 -0.89 -21.62 13.13
C PHE A 62 -2.03 -21.61 14.15
N ALA A 63 -2.66 -22.76 14.39
CA ALA A 63 -3.66 -22.95 15.41
C ALA A 63 -3.00 -23.28 16.76
N ASN A 64 -3.07 -22.35 17.72
CA ASN A 64 -2.48 -22.42 19.05
C ASN A 64 -3.56 -22.50 20.14
N GLY A 65 -4.54 -23.37 19.98
CA GLY A 65 -5.65 -23.55 20.90
C GLY A 65 -6.89 -22.71 20.58
N PRO A 66 -7.91 -22.74 21.46
CA PRO A 66 -9.15 -21.99 21.25
C PRO A 66 -8.91 -20.47 21.43
N GLY A 67 -9.62 -19.65 20.68
CA GLY A 67 -9.52 -18.20 20.79
C GLY A 67 -9.77 -17.49 19.48
N LYS A 68 -9.35 -16.23 19.41
CA LYS A 68 -9.49 -15.37 18.25
C LYS A 68 -8.56 -15.79 17.10
N THR A 69 -9.00 -15.54 15.88
CA THR A 69 -8.18 -15.67 14.67
C THR A 69 -7.69 -14.30 14.26
N ILE A 70 -6.38 -14.11 14.22
CA ILE A 70 -5.74 -12.83 13.90
C ILE A 70 -4.89 -13.01 12.65
N MET A 71 -5.08 -12.12 11.67
CA MET A 71 -4.24 -12.05 10.49
C MET A 71 -3.25 -10.89 10.63
N LEU A 72 -1.97 -11.18 10.45
CA LEU A 72 -0.90 -10.21 10.24
C LEU A 72 -0.48 -10.24 8.76
N ARG A 73 -0.37 -9.07 8.12
CA ARG A 73 -0.05 -8.95 6.68
C ARG A 73 1.25 -8.19 6.44
N ALA A 74 2.02 -8.66 5.47
CA ALA A 74 3.06 -7.91 4.77
C ALA A 74 2.86 -8.04 3.25
N ASP A 75 3.20 -7.01 2.52
CA ASP A 75 3.35 -7.01 1.07
C ASP A 75 4.74 -7.50 0.64
N MET A 76 4.92 -7.85 -0.64
CA MET A 76 6.15 -8.51 -1.10
C MET A 76 6.82 -7.85 -2.30
N ASP A 77 6.08 -7.09 -3.09
CA ASP A 77 6.53 -6.62 -4.40
C ASP A 77 7.43 -5.39 -4.33
N ALA A 78 8.18 -5.17 -5.40
CA ALA A 78 9.10 -4.06 -5.58
C ALA A 78 8.71 -3.21 -6.79
N LEU A 79 9.41 -2.08 -6.97
CA LEU A 79 9.10 -1.03 -7.95
C LEU A 79 10.13 -0.97 -9.08
N PRO A 80 9.71 -0.55 -10.30
CA PRO A 80 10.59 -0.34 -11.44
C PRO A 80 11.38 0.97 -11.29
N ILE A 81 12.27 1.04 -10.31
CA ILE A 81 13.04 2.22 -9.94
C ILE A 81 14.53 1.85 -9.89
N GLN A 82 15.39 2.73 -10.48
CA GLN A 82 16.83 2.62 -10.34
C GLN A 82 17.25 3.09 -8.95
N GLU A 83 17.85 2.21 -8.17
CA GLU A 83 18.35 2.55 -6.85
C GLU A 83 19.57 3.46 -6.89
N ASP A 84 19.57 4.48 -6.01
CA ASP A 84 20.66 5.46 -5.84
C ASP A 84 20.86 5.78 -4.34
N THR A 85 20.83 4.76 -3.51
CA THR A 85 20.94 4.88 -2.04
C THR A 85 22.37 4.87 -1.54
N GLY A 86 23.30 4.32 -2.32
CA GLY A 86 24.70 4.12 -1.93
C GLY A 86 24.90 3.00 -0.90
N LEU A 87 23.91 2.13 -0.67
CA LEU A 87 24.02 0.99 0.25
C LEU A 87 24.91 -0.10 -0.36
N GLU A 88 25.70 -0.78 0.46
CA GLU A 88 26.55 -1.91 0.02
C GLU A 88 25.71 -3.05 -0.57
N TYR A 89 24.47 -3.22 -0.08
CA TYR A 89 23.51 -4.23 -0.53
C TYR A 89 22.43 -3.64 -1.45
N ALA A 90 22.67 -2.47 -2.06
CA ALA A 90 21.78 -1.87 -3.04
C ALA A 90 21.47 -2.83 -4.19
N SER A 91 20.22 -2.82 -4.67
CA SER A 91 19.78 -3.65 -5.78
C SER A 91 20.55 -3.35 -7.07
N LYS A 92 20.92 -4.40 -7.78
CA LYS A 92 21.48 -4.36 -9.16
C LYS A 92 20.61 -5.17 -10.12
N ILE A 93 19.42 -5.54 -9.66
CA ILE A 93 18.50 -6.37 -10.43
C ILE A 93 17.83 -5.52 -11.51
N THR A 94 17.73 -6.12 -12.69
CA THR A 94 16.84 -5.67 -13.76
C THR A 94 15.82 -6.75 -14.07
N ALA A 95 14.62 -6.36 -14.42
CA ALA A 95 13.54 -7.25 -14.84
C ALA A 95 12.83 -6.68 -16.08
N LEU A 96 12.14 -7.54 -16.81
CA LEU A 96 11.33 -7.12 -17.95
C LEU A 96 10.15 -6.31 -17.45
N GLY A 97 10.10 -5.02 -17.78
CA GLY A 97 9.00 -4.14 -17.47
C GLY A 97 7.73 -4.46 -18.26
N ALA A 98 6.61 -3.86 -17.89
CA ALA A 98 5.34 -4.02 -18.59
C ALA A 98 5.38 -3.51 -20.06
N ASP A 99 6.32 -2.66 -20.38
CA ASP A 99 6.61 -2.14 -21.71
C ASP A 99 7.54 -3.03 -22.56
N GLY A 100 8.01 -4.16 -21.97
CA GLY A 100 8.91 -5.10 -22.62
C GLY A 100 10.38 -4.68 -22.62
N LEU A 101 10.76 -3.65 -21.84
CA LEU A 101 12.14 -3.18 -21.68
C LEU A 101 12.74 -3.64 -20.35
N ASP A 102 14.06 -3.85 -20.35
CA ASP A 102 14.80 -4.12 -19.12
C ASP A 102 14.73 -2.88 -18.21
N THR A 103 14.18 -3.07 -17.02
CA THR A 103 13.91 -2.02 -16.05
C THR A 103 14.62 -2.35 -14.73
N PRO A 104 15.35 -1.40 -14.12
CA PRO A 104 15.91 -1.60 -12.79
C PRO A 104 14.82 -1.80 -11.75
N VAL A 105 15.09 -2.60 -10.73
CA VAL A 105 14.11 -2.93 -9.68
C VAL A 105 14.68 -2.59 -8.30
N MET A 106 13.85 -1.97 -7.46
CA MET A 106 14.21 -1.56 -6.10
C MET A 106 13.04 -1.74 -5.14
N HIS A 107 13.30 -2.20 -3.91
CA HIS A 107 12.35 -2.08 -2.80
C HIS A 107 12.24 -0.64 -2.31
N ALA A 108 11.71 0.25 -3.17
CA ALA A 108 11.58 1.68 -2.88
C ALA A 108 10.38 2.02 -1.99
N CYS A 109 9.58 1.02 -1.58
CA CYS A 109 8.48 1.20 -0.62
C CYS A 109 8.72 0.52 0.73
N GLY A 110 9.80 -0.29 0.85
CA GLY A 110 10.19 -0.92 2.11
C GLY A 110 9.49 -2.25 2.41
N HIS A 111 8.92 -2.90 1.39
CA HIS A 111 8.25 -4.19 1.56
C HIS A 111 9.21 -5.31 2.00
N ASP A 112 10.49 -5.22 1.68
CA ASP A 112 11.58 -6.04 2.24
C ASP A 112 11.64 -5.96 3.78
N MET A 113 11.46 -4.78 4.36
CA MET A 113 11.38 -4.58 5.80
C MET A 113 10.06 -5.13 6.36
N HIS A 114 8.94 -4.97 5.64
CA HIS A 114 7.64 -5.51 6.05
C HIS A 114 7.68 -7.03 6.18
N MET A 115 8.16 -7.72 5.13
CA MET A 115 8.33 -9.18 5.14
C MET A 115 9.24 -9.64 6.26
N THR A 116 10.38 -8.98 6.42
CA THR A 116 11.37 -9.33 7.44
C THR A 116 10.80 -9.18 8.84
N CYS A 117 10.08 -8.07 9.12
CA CYS A 117 9.40 -7.86 10.39
C CYS A 117 8.35 -8.94 10.67
N LEU A 118 7.54 -9.31 9.66
CA LEU A 118 6.50 -10.30 9.82
C LEU A 118 7.07 -11.71 10.07
N LEU A 119 8.16 -12.09 9.40
CA LEU A 119 8.85 -13.36 9.63
C LEU A 119 9.45 -13.42 11.05
N ALA A 120 10.11 -12.34 11.49
CA ALA A 120 10.66 -12.25 12.83
C ALA A 120 9.55 -12.26 13.92
N ALA A 121 8.47 -11.51 13.71
CA ALA A 121 7.31 -11.50 14.62
C ALA A 121 6.68 -12.90 14.72
N SER A 122 6.64 -13.64 13.62
CA SER A 122 6.15 -15.02 13.59
C SER A 122 6.99 -15.93 14.48
N GLU A 123 8.32 -15.84 14.42
CA GLU A 123 9.21 -16.61 15.31
C GLU A 123 9.01 -16.23 16.78
N VAL A 124 8.90 -14.93 17.09
CA VAL A 124 8.62 -14.46 18.46
C VAL A 124 7.33 -15.06 18.98
N LEU A 125 6.24 -14.99 18.22
CA LEU A 125 4.94 -15.53 18.61
C LEU A 125 4.94 -17.05 18.75
N VAL A 126 5.65 -17.78 17.88
CA VAL A 126 5.81 -19.23 17.97
C VAL A 126 6.60 -19.65 19.19
N LYS A 127 7.73 -18.97 19.48
CA LYS A 127 8.53 -19.22 20.71
C LYS A 127 7.74 -18.91 21.98
N GLY A 128 6.90 -17.89 21.93
CA GLY A 128 6.07 -17.47 23.03
C GLY A 128 4.67 -18.06 23.07
N ARG A 129 4.40 -19.15 22.34
CA ARG A 129 3.06 -19.74 22.18
C ARG A 129 2.34 -20.08 23.47
N ASP A 130 3.07 -20.31 24.56
CA ASP A 130 2.46 -20.61 25.88
C ASP A 130 1.84 -19.35 26.54
N ALA A 131 2.09 -18.14 25.99
CA ALA A 131 1.60 -16.88 26.52
C ALA A 131 0.28 -16.41 25.85
N TRP A 132 -0.18 -17.08 24.80
CA TRP A 132 -1.37 -16.71 24.04
C TRP A 132 -2.11 -17.95 23.53
N SER A 133 -3.37 -17.77 23.15
CA SER A 133 -4.22 -18.83 22.58
C SER A 133 -5.08 -18.26 21.46
N GLY A 134 -5.33 -19.05 20.42
CA GLY A 134 -6.06 -18.65 19.22
C GLY A 134 -5.40 -19.13 17.94
N THR A 135 -5.75 -18.53 16.81
CA THR A 135 -5.16 -18.83 15.50
C THR A 135 -4.43 -17.62 14.93
N LEU A 136 -3.16 -17.79 14.62
CA LEU A 136 -2.34 -16.79 13.91
C LEU A 136 -2.35 -17.11 12.42
N ILE A 137 -2.73 -16.14 11.60
CA ILE A 137 -2.54 -16.14 10.15
C ILE A 137 -1.45 -15.14 9.82
N VAL A 138 -0.43 -15.61 9.11
CA VAL A 138 0.67 -14.78 8.58
C VAL A 138 0.51 -14.74 7.08
N LEU A 139 0.19 -13.57 6.53
CA LEU A 139 -0.13 -13.39 5.11
C LEU A 139 0.92 -12.54 4.42
N PHE A 140 1.49 -13.05 3.33
CA PHE A 140 2.37 -12.32 2.43
C PHE A 140 1.64 -12.07 1.12
N GLN A 141 1.40 -10.79 0.85
CA GLN A 141 0.56 -10.34 -0.25
C GLN A 141 1.44 -9.90 -1.44
N PRO A 142 1.16 -10.38 -2.68
CA PRO A 142 1.81 -9.90 -3.89
C PRO A 142 1.15 -8.62 -4.40
N ALA A 143 1.77 -7.96 -5.39
CA ALA A 143 1.21 -6.94 -6.27
C ALA A 143 0.43 -5.80 -5.56
N GLU A 144 0.92 -5.34 -4.40
CA GLU A 144 0.37 -4.18 -3.70
C GLU A 144 0.53 -2.90 -4.54
N GLU A 145 1.69 -2.68 -5.13
CA GLU A 145 2.03 -1.50 -5.93
C GLU A 145 1.16 -1.34 -7.20
N ARG A 146 0.54 -2.44 -7.63
CA ARG A 146 -0.49 -2.43 -8.68
C ARG A 146 -1.90 -2.20 -8.11
N GLY A 147 -2.07 -2.25 -6.79
CA GLY A 147 -3.36 -2.18 -6.12
C GLY A 147 -4.28 -3.36 -6.48
N SER A 148 -3.72 -4.50 -6.75
CA SER A 148 -4.47 -5.66 -7.25
C SER A 148 -4.29 -6.94 -6.45
N GLY A 149 -3.23 -7.03 -5.63
CA GLY A 149 -2.85 -8.27 -4.98
C GLY A 149 -3.82 -8.76 -3.93
N ALA A 150 -4.30 -7.88 -3.04
CA ALA A 150 -5.29 -8.27 -2.05
C ALA A 150 -6.60 -8.74 -2.70
N ARG A 151 -7.07 -8.06 -3.76
CA ARG A 151 -8.25 -8.46 -4.52
C ARG A 151 -8.03 -9.82 -5.20
N ALA A 152 -6.87 -9.99 -5.87
CA ALA A 152 -6.53 -11.24 -6.54
C ALA A 152 -6.49 -12.42 -5.55
N MET A 153 -5.94 -12.23 -4.34
CA MET A 153 -5.94 -13.27 -3.30
C MET A 153 -7.37 -13.63 -2.86
N VAL A 154 -8.24 -12.63 -2.64
CA VAL A 154 -9.64 -12.86 -2.24
C VAL A 154 -10.41 -13.59 -3.35
N ASP A 155 -10.25 -13.16 -4.59
CA ASP A 155 -10.97 -13.72 -5.75
C ASP A 155 -10.47 -15.15 -6.09
N ASP A 156 -9.20 -15.48 -5.79
CA ASP A 156 -8.65 -16.84 -5.91
C ASP A 156 -9.01 -17.77 -4.72
N GLY A 157 -9.97 -17.36 -3.88
CA GLY A 157 -10.48 -18.17 -2.80
C GLY A 157 -9.58 -18.21 -1.56
N LEU A 158 -8.94 -17.11 -1.19
CA LEU A 158 -8.15 -17.00 0.05
C LEU A 158 -8.89 -17.61 1.25
N TYR A 159 -10.12 -17.19 1.46
CA TYR A 159 -10.94 -17.60 2.62
C TYR A 159 -11.64 -18.96 2.47
N ASP A 160 -11.43 -19.65 1.34
CA ASP A 160 -11.77 -21.07 1.19
C ASP A 160 -10.61 -21.97 1.63
N ARG A 161 -9.39 -21.41 1.68
CA ARG A 161 -8.15 -22.13 2.05
C ARG A 161 -7.71 -21.86 3.48
N ILE A 162 -8.06 -20.71 4.06
CA ILE A 162 -7.70 -20.30 5.42
C ILE A 162 -8.95 -19.87 6.20
N PRO A 163 -8.95 -19.92 7.54
CA PRO A 163 -10.05 -19.39 8.36
C PRO A 163 -10.26 -17.88 8.08
N VAL A 164 -11.51 -17.42 8.10
CA VAL A 164 -11.81 -15.99 8.12
C VAL A 164 -11.32 -15.41 9.45
N PRO A 165 -10.46 -14.38 9.47
CA PRO A 165 -9.96 -13.81 10.71
C PRO A 165 -11.03 -13.01 11.45
N ASP A 166 -10.91 -12.91 12.76
CA ASP A 166 -11.69 -11.94 13.55
C ASP A 166 -11.16 -10.52 13.37
N PHE A 167 -9.83 -10.39 13.14
CA PHE A 167 -9.13 -9.12 13.00
C PHE A 167 -8.03 -9.21 11.94
N VAL A 168 -7.88 -8.15 11.13
CA VAL A 168 -6.78 -8.00 10.16
C VAL A 168 -5.90 -6.84 10.58
N LEU A 169 -4.61 -7.10 10.74
CA LEU A 169 -3.61 -6.14 11.18
C LEU A 169 -2.51 -5.99 10.15
N GLY A 170 -2.12 -4.75 9.88
CA GLY A 170 -1.04 -4.42 8.95
C GLY A 170 -0.28 -3.19 9.37
N GLN A 171 0.89 -3.02 8.79
CA GLN A 171 1.76 -1.87 9.05
C GLN A 171 2.54 -1.49 7.79
N HIS A 172 3.01 -0.24 7.74
CA HIS A 172 3.85 0.25 6.66
C HIS A 172 5.00 1.12 7.18
N VAL A 173 6.24 0.83 6.75
CA VAL A 173 7.40 1.67 7.05
C VAL A 173 7.36 2.94 6.21
N MET A 174 7.56 4.07 6.86
CA MET A 174 7.45 5.39 6.23
C MET A 174 8.75 6.17 6.38
N ALA A 175 8.89 7.22 5.56
CA ALA A 175 9.91 8.23 5.74
C ALA A 175 9.62 9.07 7.01
N MET A 176 9.71 8.42 8.16
CA MET A 176 9.57 8.95 9.52
C MET A 176 10.81 8.60 10.33
N ARG A 177 11.01 9.26 11.47
CA ARG A 177 12.13 8.99 12.38
C ARG A 177 12.17 7.51 12.77
N ALA A 178 13.28 6.82 12.56
CA ALA A 178 13.45 5.42 12.94
C ALA A 178 13.19 5.22 14.43
N GLY A 179 12.43 4.17 14.77
CA GLY A 179 12.00 3.88 16.13
C GLY A 179 10.71 4.57 16.57
N SER A 180 10.15 5.50 15.76
CA SER A 180 8.82 6.06 16.01
C SER A 180 7.72 5.17 15.46
N VAL A 181 6.53 5.26 16.05
CA VAL A 181 5.31 4.56 15.63
C VAL A 181 4.17 5.58 15.59
N GLY A 182 3.32 5.50 14.59
CA GLY A 182 2.16 6.36 14.48
C GLY A 182 0.88 5.60 14.12
N LEU A 183 -0.21 5.97 14.76
CA LEU A 183 -1.54 5.38 14.56
C LEU A 183 -2.60 6.48 14.65
N ARG A 184 -3.71 6.30 13.94
CA ARG A 184 -4.93 7.09 14.13
C ARG A 184 -6.16 6.22 14.04
N SER A 185 -7.25 6.64 14.65
CA SER A 185 -8.58 6.04 14.47
C SER A 185 -9.22 6.56 13.18
N GLY A 186 -10.10 5.78 12.57
CA GLY A 186 -10.76 6.14 11.32
C GLY A 186 -9.80 6.10 10.11
N THR A 187 -10.02 6.93 9.13
CA THR A 187 -9.25 6.91 7.88
C THR A 187 -7.77 7.26 8.12
N ILE A 188 -6.87 6.34 7.81
CA ILE A 188 -5.42 6.57 7.87
C ILE A 188 -4.82 6.83 6.48
N MET A 189 -5.33 6.18 5.42
CA MET A 189 -4.87 6.34 4.05
C MET A 189 -6.04 6.55 3.11
N ALA A 190 -5.84 7.39 2.08
CA ALA A 190 -6.85 7.70 1.08
C ALA A 190 -7.21 6.49 0.22
N GLY A 191 -8.42 6.50 -0.31
CA GLY A 191 -8.78 5.69 -1.47
C GLY A 191 -8.29 6.33 -2.77
N ALA A 192 -8.02 5.51 -3.77
CA ALA A 192 -7.60 5.95 -5.10
C ALA A 192 -8.38 5.26 -6.20
N ASP A 193 -8.73 6.03 -7.23
CA ASP A 193 -9.26 5.53 -8.49
C ASP A 193 -8.42 6.03 -9.65
N SER A 194 -8.17 5.15 -10.61
CA SER A 194 -7.61 5.55 -11.90
C SER A 194 -8.59 5.21 -13.02
N LEU A 195 -8.73 6.12 -13.96
CA LEU A 195 -9.62 6.00 -15.10
C LEU A 195 -8.81 6.11 -16.39
N LYS A 196 -9.16 5.27 -17.36
CA LYS A 196 -8.84 5.46 -18.76
C LYS A 196 -10.07 5.98 -19.48
N ILE A 197 -9.96 7.17 -20.06
CA ILE A 197 -11.07 7.84 -20.73
C ILE A 197 -10.74 7.93 -22.23
N THR A 198 -11.53 7.28 -23.08
CA THR A 198 -11.40 7.39 -24.53
C THR A 198 -12.49 8.32 -25.07
N LEU A 199 -12.05 9.41 -25.67
CA LEU A 199 -12.90 10.42 -26.34
C LEU A 199 -12.91 10.12 -27.83
N PHE A 200 -14.10 9.99 -28.43
CA PHE A 200 -14.25 9.69 -29.84
C PHE A 200 -14.64 10.97 -30.61
N GLY A 201 -13.77 11.36 -31.50
CA GLY A 201 -13.99 12.45 -32.44
C GLY A 201 -14.35 11.97 -33.82
N LYS A 202 -14.00 12.79 -34.81
CA LYS A 202 -14.03 12.48 -36.24
C LYS A 202 -12.79 13.09 -36.86
N GLY A 203 -11.87 12.23 -37.27
CA GLY A 203 -10.61 12.64 -37.88
C GLY A 203 -10.73 13.21 -39.29
N GLY A 204 -9.64 13.77 -39.75
CA GLY A 204 -9.55 14.32 -41.08
C GLY A 204 -8.29 15.15 -41.34
N HIS A 205 -8.29 15.84 -42.49
CA HIS A 205 -7.17 16.69 -42.86
C HIS A 205 -7.14 17.98 -42.03
N GLY A 206 -6.01 18.33 -41.43
CA GLY A 206 -5.85 19.50 -40.57
C GLY A 206 -6.26 20.83 -41.20
N SER A 207 -6.23 20.97 -42.55
CA SER A 207 -6.73 22.15 -43.26
C SER A 207 -8.25 22.21 -43.46
N GLN A 208 -8.99 21.17 -43.07
CA GLN A 208 -10.45 21.09 -43.21
C GLN A 208 -11.14 20.78 -41.85
N PRO A 209 -10.88 21.53 -40.77
CA PRO A 209 -11.40 21.24 -39.45
C PRO A 209 -12.93 21.29 -39.38
N HIS A 210 -13.61 22.06 -40.27
CA HIS A 210 -15.06 22.14 -40.33
C HIS A 210 -15.75 20.83 -40.73
N ARG A 211 -15.01 19.81 -41.17
CA ARG A 211 -15.52 18.46 -41.51
C ARG A 211 -15.23 17.42 -40.46
N THR A 212 -14.65 17.82 -39.36
CA THR A 212 -14.13 16.97 -38.30
C THR A 212 -14.78 17.30 -36.95
N VAL A 213 -14.56 16.44 -35.97
CA VAL A 213 -14.73 16.70 -34.52
C VAL A 213 -13.37 16.43 -33.90
N ASP A 214 -12.67 17.48 -33.50
CA ASP A 214 -11.26 17.40 -33.08
C ASP A 214 -11.14 16.88 -31.64
N PRO A 215 -10.65 15.64 -31.42
CA PRO A 215 -10.50 15.09 -30.09
C PRO A 215 -9.33 15.70 -29.30
N ALA A 216 -8.36 16.37 -29.97
CA ALA A 216 -7.28 17.08 -29.28
C ALA A 216 -7.83 18.33 -28.59
N LEU A 217 -8.66 19.12 -29.27
CA LEU A 217 -9.34 20.25 -28.67
C LEU A 217 -10.27 19.83 -27.55
N LEU A 218 -11.07 18.77 -27.79
CA LEU A 218 -11.97 18.20 -26.77
C LEU A 218 -11.23 17.75 -25.52
N ALA A 219 -10.11 17.02 -25.67
CA ALA A 219 -9.26 16.61 -24.55
C ALA A 219 -8.75 17.81 -23.74
N GLY A 220 -8.34 18.88 -24.44
CA GLY A 220 -7.96 20.14 -23.79
C GLY A 220 -9.07 20.75 -22.91
N HIS A 221 -10.32 20.78 -23.42
CA HIS A 221 -11.47 21.26 -22.66
C HIS A 221 -11.75 20.38 -21.43
N VAL A 222 -11.73 19.06 -21.58
CA VAL A 222 -11.90 18.11 -20.48
C VAL A 222 -10.83 18.34 -19.42
N VAL A 223 -9.54 18.41 -19.79
CA VAL A 223 -8.43 18.64 -18.85
C VAL A 223 -8.64 19.93 -18.05
N VAL A 224 -8.92 21.03 -18.71
CA VAL A 224 -9.15 22.34 -18.06
C VAL A 224 -10.36 22.29 -17.13
N ARG A 225 -11.48 21.72 -17.59
CA ARG A 225 -12.71 21.66 -16.80
C ARG A 225 -12.56 20.80 -15.55
N LEU A 226 -11.85 19.66 -15.64
CA LEU A 226 -11.62 18.76 -14.50
C LEU A 226 -10.84 19.45 -13.37
N GLN A 227 -9.97 20.43 -13.65
CA GLN A 227 -9.25 21.18 -12.60
C GLN A 227 -10.21 21.97 -11.67
N GLY A 228 -11.39 22.30 -12.14
CA GLY A 228 -12.41 22.98 -11.32
C GLY A 228 -13.10 22.09 -10.29
N VAL A 229 -13.06 20.76 -10.42
CA VAL A 229 -13.84 19.84 -9.58
C VAL A 229 -13.43 19.98 -8.11
N VAL A 230 -12.15 19.78 -7.79
CA VAL A 230 -11.65 19.87 -6.41
C VAL A 230 -11.88 21.26 -5.83
N SER A 231 -11.60 22.31 -6.59
CA SER A 231 -11.64 23.68 -6.07
C SER A 231 -13.06 24.30 -6.00
N ARG A 232 -14.06 23.71 -6.65
CA ARG A 232 -15.42 24.30 -6.78
C ARG A 232 -16.56 23.39 -6.36
N GLU A 233 -16.32 22.07 -6.29
CA GLU A 233 -17.38 21.11 -6.00
C GLU A 233 -17.13 20.34 -4.71
N VAL A 234 -15.86 20.16 -4.29
CA VAL A 234 -15.49 19.48 -3.03
C VAL A 234 -15.51 20.50 -1.89
N GLU A 235 -16.05 20.10 -0.74
CA GLU A 235 -16.01 20.91 0.47
C GLU A 235 -14.56 21.19 0.90
N TYR A 236 -14.26 22.41 1.33
CA TYR A 236 -12.90 22.87 1.62
C TYR A 236 -12.19 22.10 2.74
N ASN A 237 -12.93 21.44 3.64
CA ASN A 237 -12.38 20.59 4.71
C ASN A 237 -12.11 19.15 4.26
N ASP A 238 -12.61 18.75 3.09
CA ASP A 238 -12.42 17.41 2.57
C ASP A 238 -11.10 17.30 1.77
N VAL A 239 -10.39 16.20 1.99
CA VAL A 239 -9.18 15.91 1.22
C VAL A 239 -9.57 15.24 -0.10
N ALA A 240 -9.26 15.91 -1.19
CA ALA A 240 -9.45 15.40 -2.54
C ALA A 240 -8.31 15.84 -3.46
N VAL A 241 -7.87 14.93 -4.32
CA VAL A 241 -6.88 15.17 -5.38
C VAL A 241 -7.45 14.66 -6.68
N LEU A 242 -7.31 15.41 -7.77
CA LEU A 242 -7.63 14.96 -9.12
C LEU A 242 -6.49 15.36 -10.06
N THR A 243 -5.93 14.39 -10.75
CA THR A 243 -4.80 14.55 -11.65
C THR A 243 -5.13 13.95 -13.01
N VAL A 244 -4.91 14.70 -14.08
CA VAL A 244 -4.83 14.16 -15.43
C VAL A 244 -3.37 13.84 -15.72
N GLY A 245 -2.99 12.57 -15.54
CA GLY A 245 -1.59 12.13 -15.62
C GLY A 245 -1.10 11.87 -17.05
N SER A 246 -2.00 11.63 -18.01
CA SER A 246 -1.65 11.43 -19.40
C SER A 246 -2.73 11.93 -20.35
N VAL A 247 -2.30 12.44 -21.51
CA VAL A 247 -3.15 12.79 -22.65
C VAL A 247 -2.42 12.32 -23.91
N GLN A 248 -3.08 11.45 -24.67
CA GLN A 248 -2.54 10.88 -25.89
C GLN A 248 -3.51 11.13 -27.04
N VAL A 249 -3.08 11.88 -28.06
CA VAL A 249 -3.87 12.21 -29.22
C VAL A 249 -2.99 12.53 -30.42
N GLY A 250 -3.39 11.99 -31.59
CA GLY A 250 -2.69 12.27 -32.85
C GLY A 250 -1.27 11.70 -32.94
N LYS A 251 -0.67 11.82 -34.11
CA LYS A 251 0.70 11.39 -34.42
C LYS A 251 1.46 12.38 -35.30
N THR A 252 0.74 13.18 -36.08
CA THR A 252 1.32 14.15 -37.03
C THR A 252 0.53 15.46 -36.98
N GLU A 253 1.17 16.57 -37.27
CA GLU A 253 0.65 17.93 -37.12
C GLU A 253 -0.46 18.30 -38.13
N ASN A 254 -0.54 17.61 -39.26
CA ASN A 254 -1.50 17.91 -40.31
C ASN A 254 -2.69 16.94 -40.39
N VAL A 255 -2.83 16.05 -39.41
CA VAL A 255 -3.93 15.06 -39.33
C VAL A 255 -4.68 15.24 -38.02
N ILE A 256 -5.99 15.49 -38.09
CA ILE A 256 -6.87 15.43 -36.93
C ILE A 256 -7.18 13.94 -36.64
N SER A 257 -6.93 13.49 -35.43
CA SER A 257 -7.16 12.11 -34.99
C SER A 257 -8.64 11.77 -34.88
N ASP A 258 -8.98 10.47 -34.87
CA ASP A 258 -10.35 9.98 -34.59
C ASP A 258 -10.63 9.87 -33.08
N GLU A 259 -9.58 9.81 -32.25
CA GLU A 259 -9.75 9.62 -30.80
C GLU A 259 -8.63 10.29 -29.99
N ALA A 260 -8.93 10.54 -28.73
CA ALA A 260 -7.96 10.90 -27.68
C ALA A 260 -8.16 9.99 -26.46
N VAL A 261 -7.06 9.66 -25.76
CA VAL A 261 -7.07 8.86 -24.54
C VAL A 261 -6.48 9.67 -23.41
N LEU A 262 -7.21 9.77 -22.30
CA LEU A 262 -6.75 10.43 -21.08
C LEU A 262 -6.61 9.39 -19.96
N GLY A 263 -5.56 9.52 -19.14
CA GLY A 263 -5.41 8.83 -17.87
C GLY A 263 -5.70 9.82 -16.73
N VAL A 264 -6.68 9.51 -15.92
CA VAL A 264 -7.10 10.36 -14.77
C VAL A 264 -6.95 9.55 -13.49
N ASP A 265 -6.31 10.12 -12.47
CA ASP A 265 -6.23 9.58 -11.12
C ASP A 265 -6.91 10.55 -10.15
N PHE A 266 -7.70 10.03 -9.22
CA PHE A 266 -8.22 10.85 -8.13
C PHE A 266 -8.18 10.10 -6.81
N ARG A 267 -8.00 10.87 -5.73
CA ARG A 267 -7.87 10.37 -4.36
C ARG A 267 -8.77 11.12 -3.41
N SER A 268 -9.28 10.42 -2.42
CA SER A 268 -10.06 11.03 -1.34
C SER A 268 -9.96 10.22 -0.06
N THR A 269 -10.20 10.88 1.07
CA THR A 269 -10.18 10.23 2.39
C THR A 269 -11.57 9.82 2.87
N ARG A 270 -12.62 10.06 2.03
CA ARG A 270 -14.01 9.75 2.34
C ARG A 270 -14.73 9.19 1.11
N GLU A 271 -15.49 8.12 1.31
CA GLU A 271 -16.21 7.46 0.21
C GLU A 271 -17.25 8.39 -0.46
N GLY A 272 -17.92 9.27 0.31
CA GLY A 272 -18.85 10.25 -0.25
C GLY A 272 -18.18 11.23 -1.23
N VAL A 273 -16.98 11.72 -0.88
CA VAL A 273 -16.19 12.60 -1.75
C VAL A 273 -15.71 11.85 -2.99
N ARG A 274 -15.34 10.59 -2.83
CA ARG A 274 -14.95 9.72 -3.93
C ARG A 274 -16.08 9.54 -4.95
N GLY A 275 -17.28 9.24 -4.48
CA GLY A 275 -18.48 9.18 -5.35
C GLY A 275 -18.76 10.51 -6.05
N GLN A 276 -18.57 11.63 -5.37
CA GLN A 276 -18.70 12.97 -5.95
C GLN A 276 -17.68 13.23 -7.06
N LEU A 277 -16.40 12.89 -6.83
CA LEU A 277 -15.34 13.01 -7.85
C LEU A 277 -15.64 12.17 -9.09
N MET A 278 -16.04 10.90 -8.92
CA MET A 278 -16.42 10.02 -10.02
C MET A 278 -17.57 10.59 -10.82
N GLY A 279 -18.66 10.99 -10.16
CA GLY A 279 -19.82 11.60 -10.82
C GLY A 279 -19.50 12.92 -11.54
N ALA A 280 -18.60 13.73 -10.97
CA ALA A 280 -18.14 14.95 -11.61
C ALA A 280 -17.32 14.67 -12.89
N VAL A 281 -16.41 13.71 -12.85
CA VAL A 281 -15.63 13.29 -14.02
C VAL A 281 -16.55 12.79 -15.14
N GLU A 282 -17.46 11.86 -14.83
CA GLU A 282 -18.41 11.33 -15.80
C GLU A 282 -19.28 12.42 -16.43
N ARG A 283 -19.84 13.31 -15.61
CA ARG A 283 -20.68 14.43 -16.04
C ARG A 283 -19.93 15.38 -16.97
N ILE A 284 -18.72 15.79 -16.58
CA ILE A 284 -17.90 16.72 -17.35
C ILE A 284 -17.49 16.11 -18.68
N VAL A 285 -16.99 14.90 -18.69
CA VAL A 285 -16.55 14.21 -19.91
C VAL A 285 -17.70 14.09 -20.91
N ARG A 286 -18.88 13.65 -20.46
CA ARG A 286 -20.06 13.55 -21.33
C ARG A 286 -20.54 14.92 -21.83
N ALA A 287 -20.53 15.93 -20.97
CA ALA A 287 -20.96 17.28 -21.35
C ALA A 287 -20.01 17.90 -22.40
N GLU A 288 -18.69 17.76 -22.26
CA GLU A 288 -17.72 18.29 -23.22
C GLU A 288 -17.78 17.53 -24.55
N CYS A 289 -18.02 16.20 -24.55
CA CYS A 289 -18.29 15.44 -25.76
C CYS A 289 -19.53 15.93 -26.49
N ALA A 290 -20.63 16.17 -25.79
CA ALA A 290 -21.87 16.71 -26.36
C ALA A 290 -21.64 18.12 -26.91
N ALA A 291 -20.98 19.01 -26.17
CA ALA A 291 -20.66 20.37 -26.60
C ALA A 291 -19.75 20.41 -27.84
N SER A 292 -18.88 19.41 -28.01
CA SER A 292 -18.00 19.28 -29.18
C SER A 292 -18.65 18.60 -30.37
N GLY A 293 -19.91 18.12 -30.26
CA GLY A 293 -20.64 17.46 -31.34
C GLY A 293 -20.21 16.02 -31.58
N CYS A 294 -19.68 15.32 -30.58
CA CYS A 294 -19.36 13.90 -30.71
C CYS A 294 -20.63 13.07 -30.95
N VAL A 295 -20.55 12.12 -31.90
CA VAL A 295 -21.65 11.21 -32.20
C VAL A 295 -21.61 9.98 -31.30
N ARG A 296 -20.39 9.57 -30.90
CA ARG A 296 -20.16 8.40 -30.06
C ARG A 296 -19.91 8.86 -28.60
N GLU A 297 -20.58 8.16 -27.67
CA GLU A 297 -20.35 8.36 -26.23
C GLU A 297 -18.90 8.04 -25.84
N PRO A 298 -18.32 8.79 -24.88
CA PRO A 298 -16.99 8.48 -24.37
C PRO A 298 -16.99 7.13 -23.64
N LEU A 299 -15.89 6.40 -23.74
CA LEU A 299 -15.66 5.19 -22.95
C LEU A 299 -14.87 5.57 -21.69
N ILE A 300 -15.44 5.32 -20.53
CA ILE A 300 -14.81 5.59 -19.22
C ILE A 300 -14.62 4.25 -18.54
N GLU A 301 -13.37 3.82 -18.42
CA GLU A 301 -12.96 2.54 -17.84
C GLU A 301 -12.23 2.78 -16.54
N ARG A 302 -12.69 2.18 -15.44
CA ARG A 302 -11.94 2.17 -14.19
C ARG A 302 -10.82 1.15 -14.28
N THR A 303 -9.57 1.59 -14.25
CA THR A 303 -8.38 0.75 -14.35
C THR A 303 -7.77 0.40 -13.00
N ARG A 304 -8.07 1.18 -11.96
CA ARG A 304 -7.61 0.94 -10.59
C ARG A 304 -8.70 1.34 -9.60
N TYR A 305 -8.80 0.56 -8.51
CA TYR A 305 -9.69 0.83 -7.39
C TYR A 305 -9.01 0.42 -6.10
N LEU A 306 -8.71 1.39 -5.23
CA LEU A 306 -8.24 1.18 -3.88
C LEU A 306 -9.23 1.84 -2.91
N PRO A 307 -9.85 1.09 -1.99
CA PRO A 307 -10.69 1.71 -0.96
C PRO A 307 -9.86 2.53 0.03
N CYS A 308 -10.49 3.40 0.80
CA CYS A 308 -9.83 4.02 1.94
C CYS A 308 -9.39 2.94 2.93
N THR A 309 -8.20 3.09 3.51
CA THR A 309 -7.81 2.28 4.67
C THR A 309 -8.37 2.95 5.92
N VAL A 310 -9.37 2.30 6.50
CA VAL A 310 -10.11 2.82 7.65
C VAL A 310 -9.88 1.92 8.85
N ASN A 311 -9.24 2.46 9.87
CA ASN A 311 -9.01 1.78 11.13
C ASN A 311 -10.29 1.70 11.95
N ASP A 312 -10.65 0.50 12.41
CA ASP A 312 -11.73 0.32 13.37
C ASP A 312 -11.44 1.11 14.65
N GLU A 313 -12.42 1.90 15.11
CA GLU A 313 -12.23 2.81 16.26
C GLU A 313 -11.94 2.07 17.56
N GLY A 314 -12.64 0.95 17.80
CA GLY A 314 -12.48 0.16 19.01
C GLY A 314 -11.11 -0.53 19.06
N MET A 315 -10.68 -1.10 17.94
CA MET A 315 -9.36 -1.72 17.83
C MET A 315 -8.24 -0.67 17.91
N ALA A 316 -8.38 0.45 17.20
CA ALA A 316 -7.40 1.53 17.23
C ALA A 316 -7.23 2.09 18.64
N SER A 317 -8.32 2.29 19.39
CA SER A 317 -8.26 2.73 20.79
C SER A 317 -7.51 1.75 21.69
N ARG A 318 -7.68 0.44 21.48
CA ARG A 318 -6.92 -0.59 22.20
C ARG A 318 -5.43 -0.52 21.86
N LEU A 319 -5.08 -0.41 20.57
CA LEU A 319 -3.68 -0.29 20.16
C LEU A 319 -3.03 1.02 20.61
N LYS A 320 -3.73 2.16 20.56
CA LYS A 320 -3.24 3.43 21.08
C LYS A 320 -2.80 3.28 22.54
N ARG A 321 -3.58 2.60 23.36
CA ARG A 321 -3.26 2.35 24.77
C ARG A 321 -1.98 1.51 24.95
N VAL A 322 -1.87 0.39 24.23
CA VAL A 322 -0.72 -0.51 24.40
C VAL A 322 0.54 0.02 23.71
N PHE A 323 0.42 0.65 22.54
CA PHE A 323 1.54 1.29 21.87
C PHE A 323 2.04 2.52 22.62
N GLY A 324 1.13 3.35 23.16
CA GLY A 324 1.50 4.50 24.00
C GLY A 324 2.31 4.09 25.22
N LYS A 325 1.97 2.95 25.83
CA LYS A 325 2.75 2.40 26.96
C LYS A 325 4.08 1.78 26.52
N TYR A 326 4.08 0.99 25.42
CA TYR A 326 5.28 0.25 24.99
C TYR A 326 6.32 1.16 24.31
N PHE A 327 5.86 2.11 23.49
CA PHE A 327 6.71 3.05 22.75
C PHE A 327 6.72 4.46 23.37
N GLU A 328 6.68 4.55 24.68
CA GLU A 328 6.63 5.83 25.41
C GLU A 328 7.64 6.85 24.85
N GLY A 329 7.17 8.08 24.55
CA GLY A 329 7.96 9.15 23.94
C GLY A 329 8.28 8.97 22.44
N ARG A 330 7.84 7.87 21.82
CA ARG A 330 8.07 7.57 20.40
C ARG A 330 6.78 7.19 19.65
N PHE A 331 5.63 7.34 20.27
CA PHE A 331 4.32 7.02 19.70
C PHE A 331 3.52 8.29 19.45
N ASP A 332 3.01 8.43 18.23
CA ASP A 332 2.05 9.46 17.81
C ASP A 332 0.67 8.80 17.64
N ASP A 333 -0.29 9.16 18.48
CA ASP A 333 -1.64 8.60 18.51
C ASP A 333 -2.65 9.36 17.63
N GLU A 334 -2.22 10.45 16.99
CA GLU A 334 -3.01 11.28 16.08
C GLU A 334 -2.30 11.52 14.74
N LEU A 335 -1.66 10.47 14.20
CA LEU A 335 -0.94 10.53 12.93
C LEU A 335 -1.81 11.20 11.85
N PRO A 336 -1.31 12.16 11.08
CA PRO A 336 -2.06 12.77 9.99
C PRO A 336 -2.52 11.74 8.96
N VAL A 337 -3.72 11.92 8.40
CA VAL A 337 -4.17 11.11 7.26
C VAL A 337 -3.28 11.37 6.05
N THR A 338 -2.93 10.31 5.30
CA THR A 338 -2.13 10.44 4.09
C THR A 338 -2.98 10.29 2.83
N THR A 339 -2.53 10.92 1.74
CA THR A 339 -3.11 10.73 0.40
C THR A 339 -2.52 9.51 -0.34
N ILE A 340 -1.63 8.75 0.31
CA ILE A 340 -1.16 7.45 -0.16
C ILE A 340 -2.34 6.47 -0.08
N ALA A 341 -2.42 5.53 -1.01
CA ALA A 341 -3.46 4.51 -1.06
C ALA A 341 -2.83 3.12 -0.93
N GLU A 342 -3.59 2.17 -0.40
CA GLU A 342 -3.18 0.83 -0.02
C GLU A 342 -4.34 -0.15 -0.26
N ASP A 343 -4.08 -1.38 -0.71
CA ASP A 343 -5.12 -2.39 -0.95
C ASP A 343 -5.36 -3.34 0.25
N PHE A 344 -4.59 -3.23 1.32
CA PHE A 344 -4.70 -4.00 2.57
C PHE A 344 -6.14 -4.17 3.08
N SER A 345 -6.90 -3.06 3.10
CA SER A 345 -8.26 -3.05 3.66
C SER A 345 -9.25 -3.96 2.91
N ILE A 346 -8.92 -4.37 1.67
CA ILE A 346 -9.70 -5.34 0.89
C ILE A 346 -9.73 -6.70 1.57
N LEU A 347 -8.65 -7.13 2.21
CA LEU A 347 -8.59 -8.38 2.95
C LEU A 347 -9.66 -8.44 4.05
N ALA A 348 -9.85 -7.34 4.77
CA ALA A 348 -10.83 -7.23 5.84
C ALA A 348 -12.25 -6.99 5.29
N SER A 349 -12.41 -5.96 4.45
CA SER A 349 -13.72 -5.50 3.96
C SER A 349 -14.45 -6.56 3.12
N SER A 350 -13.73 -7.43 2.41
CA SER A 350 -14.31 -8.54 1.65
C SER A 350 -15.08 -9.55 2.50
N ARG A 351 -14.85 -9.57 3.80
CA ARG A 351 -15.54 -10.44 4.78
C ARG A 351 -16.25 -9.66 5.89
N GLY A 352 -16.25 -8.33 5.81
CA GLY A 352 -16.88 -7.48 6.83
C GLY A 352 -16.20 -7.58 8.20
N VAL A 353 -14.91 -7.90 8.25
CA VAL A 353 -14.14 -7.97 9.49
C VAL A 353 -13.40 -6.65 9.75
N PRO A 354 -13.19 -6.25 11.02
CA PRO A 354 -12.46 -5.04 11.34
C PRO A 354 -10.96 -5.16 11.09
N CYS A 355 -10.32 -4.04 10.78
CA CYS A 355 -8.88 -3.98 10.57
C CYS A 355 -8.25 -2.74 11.22
N VAL A 356 -6.94 -2.83 11.46
CA VAL A 356 -6.11 -1.68 11.83
C VAL A 356 -4.80 -1.71 11.07
N PHE A 357 -4.42 -0.54 10.59
CA PHE A 357 -3.17 -0.28 9.92
C PHE A 357 -2.43 0.86 10.64
N TRP A 358 -1.12 0.74 10.79
CA TRP A 358 -0.29 1.77 11.42
C TRP A 358 1.01 1.97 10.65
N HIS A 359 1.68 3.09 10.94
CA HIS A 359 2.96 3.42 10.34
C HIS A 359 4.08 3.36 11.38
N TRP A 360 5.31 3.08 10.90
CA TRP A 360 6.50 3.25 11.73
C TRP A 360 7.66 3.82 10.90
N GLY A 361 8.62 4.45 11.59
CA GLY A 361 9.70 5.19 10.97
C GLY A 361 10.91 4.33 10.63
N GLY A 362 11.50 4.61 9.46
CA GLY A 362 12.69 3.94 8.95
C GLY A 362 13.87 4.84 8.61
N VAL A 363 13.72 6.16 8.70
CA VAL A 363 14.81 7.12 8.41
C VAL A 363 15.70 7.27 9.63
N ASP A 364 17.03 7.28 9.40
CA ASP A 364 18.03 7.48 10.46
C ASP A 364 17.66 8.66 11.37
N ALA A 365 17.72 8.40 12.68
CA ALA A 365 17.23 9.35 13.67
C ALA A 365 18.05 10.67 13.68
N GLU A 366 19.36 10.62 13.46
CA GLU A 366 20.21 11.80 13.44
C GLU A 366 19.94 12.62 12.18
N VAL A 367 19.75 11.95 11.05
CA VAL A 367 19.37 12.61 9.79
C VAL A 367 18.00 13.27 9.93
N TRP A 368 17.01 12.55 10.47
CA TRP A 368 15.66 13.09 10.69
C TRP A 368 15.67 14.30 11.61
N ASP A 369 16.32 14.19 12.77
CA ASP A 369 16.36 15.24 13.80
C ASP A 369 17.10 16.49 13.28
N ARG A 370 18.14 16.32 12.47
CA ARG A 370 18.85 17.41 11.80
C ARG A 370 17.95 18.10 10.77
N MET A 371 17.34 17.34 9.86
CA MET A 371 16.45 17.88 8.81
C MET A 371 15.24 18.59 9.42
N SER A 372 14.71 18.07 10.52
CA SER A 372 13.61 18.70 11.26
C SER A 372 14.02 20.07 11.83
N ARG A 373 15.19 20.15 12.50
CA ARG A 373 15.72 21.43 13.02
C ARG A 373 15.99 22.47 11.95
N GLU A 374 16.39 22.01 10.75
CA GLU A 374 16.65 22.88 9.60
C GLU A 374 15.38 23.25 8.81
N GLY A 375 14.20 22.72 9.17
CA GLY A 375 12.97 22.92 8.41
C GLY A 375 12.97 22.28 7.02
N LYS A 376 13.77 21.22 6.82
CA LYS A 376 14.03 20.55 5.54
C LYS A 376 13.53 19.11 5.50
N LEU A 377 12.51 18.75 6.28
CA LEU A 377 11.94 17.39 6.22
C LEU A 377 11.44 17.02 4.81
N GLY A 378 11.04 18.02 4.01
CA GLY A 378 10.64 17.80 2.61
C GLY A 378 11.77 17.33 1.69
N ASP A 379 13.05 17.48 2.09
CA ASP A 379 14.21 17.02 1.34
C ASP A 379 14.63 15.58 1.70
N VAL A 380 14.01 14.99 2.72
CA VAL A 380 14.24 13.58 3.08
C VAL A 380 13.62 12.68 2.00
N PRO A 381 14.39 11.75 1.40
CA PRO A 381 13.86 10.84 0.40
C PRO A 381 12.67 10.06 0.93
N MET A 382 11.52 10.19 0.25
CA MET A 382 10.28 9.49 0.59
C MET A 382 10.22 8.12 -0.09
N ASN A 383 9.28 7.30 0.35
CA ASN A 383 8.87 6.09 -0.37
C ASN A 383 8.67 6.41 -1.87
N HIS A 384 8.97 5.46 -2.74
CA HIS A 384 8.99 5.57 -4.21
C HIS A 384 10.07 6.50 -4.78
N SER A 385 11.03 6.98 -3.98
CA SER A 385 12.19 7.70 -4.52
C SER A 385 13.41 6.79 -4.63
N LYS A 386 14.26 7.03 -5.62
CA LYS A 386 15.51 6.28 -5.85
C LYS A 386 16.49 6.33 -4.67
N GLY A 387 16.36 7.35 -3.82
CA GLY A 387 17.18 7.56 -2.62
C GLY A 387 16.53 7.09 -1.32
N PHE A 388 15.33 6.48 -1.37
CA PHE A 388 14.65 5.97 -0.18
C PHE A 388 15.46 4.82 0.41
N LYS A 389 15.88 4.97 1.64
CA LYS A 389 16.65 3.95 2.38
C LYS A 389 16.24 3.88 3.84
N LEU A 390 16.22 2.68 4.34
CA LEU A 390 15.89 2.37 5.73
C LEU A 390 17.15 2.06 6.53
N VAL A 391 17.25 2.57 7.75
CA VAL A 391 18.22 2.03 8.70
C VAL A 391 17.72 0.70 9.25
N VAL A 392 18.58 -0.32 9.29
CA VAL A 392 18.17 -1.66 9.72
C VAL A 392 17.67 -1.62 11.17
N GLN A 393 18.48 -1.04 12.07
CA GLN A 393 18.07 -0.83 13.46
C GLN A 393 17.98 0.67 13.76
N PRO A 394 16.94 1.08 14.51
CA PRO A 394 15.96 0.28 15.23
C PRO A 394 14.71 -0.09 14.43
N THR A 395 14.67 0.14 13.10
CA THR A 395 13.49 -0.05 12.26
C THR A 395 12.95 -1.48 12.33
N LEU A 396 13.82 -2.47 12.15
CA LEU A 396 13.44 -3.89 12.23
C LEU A 396 12.86 -4.24 13.61
N ARG A 397 13.57 -3.89 14.69
CA ARG A 397 13.10 -4.15 16.06
C ARG A 397 11.73 -3.52 16.29
N THR A 398 11.55 -2.27 15.90
CA THR A 398 10.29 -1.54 16.09
C THR A 398 9.14 -2.19 15.34
N GLY A 399 9.35 -2.54 14.05
CA GLY A 399 8.33 -3.21 13.25
C GLY A 399 7.97 -4.61 13.76
N VAL A 400 8.94 -5.37 14.31
CA VAL A 400 8.67 -6.65 14.98
C VAL A 400 7.84 -6.44 16.24
N ASP A 401 8.25 -5.50 17.09
CA ASP A 401 7.58 -5.25 18.37
C ASP A 401 6.15 -4.75 18.18
N THR A 402 5.88 -3.89 17.18
CA THR A 402 4.51 -3.44 16.87
C THR A 402 3.60 -4.60 16.49
N LEU A 403 4.07 -5.53 15.63
CA LEU A 403 3.28 -6.71 15.22
C LEU A 403 3.01 -7.64 16.40
N VAL A 404 4.03 -7.91 17.22
CA VAL A 404 3.91 -8.82 18.37
C VAL A 404 2.97 -8.22 19.43
N VAL A 405 3.18 -6.96 19.81
CA VAL A 405 2.33 -6.26 20.79
C VAL A 405 0.88 -6.19 20.32
N ALA A 406 0.66 -5.86 19.04
CA ALA A 406 -0.68 -5.82 18.46
C ALA A 406 -1.36 -7.20 18.46
N ALA A 407 -0.66 -8.26 18.05
CA ALA A 407 -1.20 -9.60 18.05
C ALA A 407 -1.58 -10.07 19.46
N LEU A 408 -0.69 -9.86 20.45
CA LEU A 408 -0.93 -10.25 21.83
C LEU A 408 -2.11 -9.50 22.46
N GLU A 409 -2.31 -8.22 22.14
CA GLU A 409 -3.47 -7.45 22.60
C GLU A 409 -4.79 -8.09 22.15
N PHE A 410 -4.84 -8.63 20.93
CA PHE A 410 -6.08 -9.21 20.38
C PHE A 410 -6.25 -10.70 20.65
N PHE A 411 -5.20 -11.45 20.98
CA PHE A 411 -5.33 -12.85 21.41
C PHE A 411 -5.94 -13.03 22.82
N GLY A 412 -6.27 -11.94 23.51
CA GLY A 412 -6.95 -12.01 24.79
C GLY A 412 -6.03 -11.94 26.00
N GLY A 413 -4.79 -11.53 25.82
CA GLY A 413 -3.87 -11.22 26.91
C GLY A 413 -4.18 -9.91 27.66
N GLY A 414 -5.33 -9.27 27.44
CA GLY A 414 -5.65 -7.89 27.79
C GLY A 414 -5.58 -7.50 29.27
N GLU A 415 -5.72 -8.40 30.21
CA GLU A 415 -5.53 -8.10 31.65
C GLU A 415 -4.16 -8.57 32.18
N GLY A 416 -3.41 -9.37 31.40
CA GLY A 416 -2.10 -9.92 31.80
C GLY A 416 -0.90 -9.33 31.05
N VAL A 417 -1.08 -8.75 29.85
CA VAL A 417 0.01 -8.19 29.02
C VAL A 417 0.56 -6.90 29.65
N GLY A 418 -0.30 -6.09 30.27
CA GLY A 418 0.14 -4.87 31.01
C GLY A 418 1.03 -5.11 32.23
N ALA A 419 1.11 -6.35 32.70
CA ALA A 419 1.97 -6.75 33.83
C ALA A 419 3.19 -7.58 33.39
N LYS A 420 3.28 -7.96 32.08
CA LYS A 420 4.34 -8.80 31.51
C LYS A 420 5.10 -8.14 30.35
N LEU A 421 4.72 -6.90 29.92
CA LEU A 421 5.47 -6.05 28.97
C LEU A 421 6.50 -5.21 29.66
#